data_729e5441af413188e1e5b6fb6690bd2a
#
_entry.id   729e5441af413188e1e5b6fb6690bd2a
#
_cell.length_a   1.000
_cell.length_b   1.000
_cell.length_c   1.000
_cell.angle_alpha   90.00
_cell.angle_beta   90.00
_cell.angle_gamma   90.00
#
_symmetry.space_group_name_H-M   'P 1'
#
loop_
_entity.id
_entity.type
_entity.pdbx_description
1 polymer ?
#
loop_
_entity_poly.entity_id
_entity_poly.type
_entity_poly.pdbx_seq_one_letter_code
_entity_poly.pdbx_strand_id
1 'polypeptide(L)'
;VLPIFKKFEDDQTDGDPKYHSQGGEWPVVKPQDPNITVKRFIKAGSEIGLLHNPDFNAASQLGLGIYNVNQHKGTRVSSYTAFVKPITSRPNLKIITHARVKSIEIEGEYAKSLNIQINGSEKQLNCKKEVIISAGAIESPRILLASGIGSENELKELGITCKHNLAGVGENLQDHLDTMVTVRSNKAESIGVSWRSLFPQVITSPFNYYFRRMGWWTTNFVEAGGFAETKFATPNYPDVQFHFTPIYRSHRGRKFEFGHGYSLFTCLLRPHSKGSVKLSKQGDEYKLLIDHNFLSDPRDETNIVEAVKKAREVLSSPEFDEVRGKEIAPGKAINTDEEILEYIRKTALTVYHPVGTCKMGIDDLAVVSPKDLK
;
A
#
# COMPACT_ATOMS: atom_id res chain seq x y z
N VAL A 1 -1.00 10.27 -17.80
CA VAL A 1 -1.51 10.28 -16.41
C VAL A 1 -1.12 11.55 -15.65
N LEU A 2 0.14 12.09 -15.77
CA LEU A 2 0.60 13.27 -15.02
C LEU A 2 -0.35 14.48 -15.04
N PRO A 3 -0.92 14.91 -16.19
CA PRO A 3 -1.87 16.02 -16.19
C PRO A 3 -3.13 15.76 -15.36
N ILE A 4 -3.55 14.48 -15.24
CA ILE A 4 -4.72 14.11 -14.43
C ILE A 4 -4.37 14.22 -12.94
N PHE A 5 -3.20 13.71 -12.52
CA PHE A 5 -2.75 13.85 -11.13
C PHE A 5 -2.62 15.31 -10.74
N LYS A 6 -1.96 16.13 -11.55
CA LYS A 6 -1.85 17.57 -11.31
C LYS A 6 -3.19 18.29 -11.21
N LYS A 7 -4.23 17.81 -11.93
CA LYS A 7 -5.54 18.45 -11.92
C LYS A 7 -6.24 18.38 -10.56
N PHE A 8 -6.08 17.30 -9.81
CA PHE A 8 -6.77 17.13 -8.52
C PHE A 8 -5.87 17.35 -7.31
N GLU A 9 -4.56 17.46 -7.50
CA GLU A 9 -3.60 17.71 -6.44
C GLU A 9 -3.66 19.15 -5.91
N ASP A 10 -3.56 19.32 -4.60
CA ASP A 10 -3.29 20.57 -3.93
C ASP A 10 -2.00 20.44 -3.14
N ASP A 11 -0.87 20.60 -3.84
CA ASP A 11 0.45 20.52 -3.24
C ASP A 11 0.74 21.74 -2.35
N GLN A 12 0.96 21.50 -1.07
CA GLN A 12 1.33 22.48 -0.05
C GLN A 12 2.75 22.25 0.48
N THR A 13 3.59 21.55 -0.31
CA THR A 13 4.95 21.17 0.10
C THR A 13 6.04 21.97 -0.59
N ASP A 14 5.66 22.90 -1.47
CA ASP A 14 6.56 23.64 -2.37
C ASP A 14 7.29 22.72 -3.36
N GLY A 15 6.61 21.68 -3.86
CA GLY A 15 7.11 20.76 -4.88
C GLY A 15 7.35 21.44 -6.23
N ASP A 16 8.18 20.81 -7.08
CA ASP A 16 8.49 21.31 -8.42
C ASP A 16 7.21 21.38 -9.28
N PRO A 17 6.81 22.56 -9.77
CA PRO A 17 5.59 22.73 -10.57
C PRO A 17 5.58 21.96 -11.89
N LYS A 18 6.71 21.39 -12.32
CA LYS A 18 6.75 20.44 -13.42
C LYS A 18 5.96 19.17 -13.10
N TYR A 19 6.02 18.70 -11.86
CA TYR A 19 5.42 17.43 -11.40
C TYR A 19 4.16 17.66 -10.57
N HIS A 20 4.05 18.80 -9.88
CA HIS A 20 3.01 19.13 -8.92
C HIS A 20 2.11 20.29 -9.36
N SER A 21 0.96 20.44 -8.72
CA SER A 21 0.14 21.63 -8.84
C SER A 21 -0.65 21.90 -7.55
N GLN A 22 -1.23 23.10 -7.46
CA GLN A 22 -1.99 23.60 -6.33
C GLN A 22 -3.45 23.83 -6.71
N GLY A 23 -4.33 23.89 -5.70
CA GLY A 23 -5.73 24.27 -5.86
C GLY A 23 -6.68 23.14 -6.24
N GLY A 24 -6.21 21.88 -6.26
CA GLY A 24 -7.07 20.71 -6.41
C GLY A 24 -7.75 20.29 -5.10
N GLU A 25 -8.54 19.23 -5.15
CA GLU A 25 -9.30 18.73 -4.01
C GLU A 25 -8.49 17.80 -3.08
N TRP A 26 -7.32 17.34 -3.52
CA TRP A 26 -6.50 16.36 -2.83
C TRP A 26 -5.25 16.99 -2.21
N PRO A 27 -5.30 17.37 -0.93
CA PRO A 27 -4.16 18.02 -0.29
C PRO A 27 -2.98 17.06 -0.10
N VAL A 28 -1.79 17.57 -0.42
CA VAL A 28 -0.50 16.94 -0.15
C VAL A 28 0.30 17.88 0.73
N VAL A 29 0.64 17.44 1.94
CA VAL A 29 1.31 18.26 2.95
C VAL A 29 2.51 17.53 3.56
N LYS A 30 3.44 18.25 4.14
CA LYS A 30 4.46 17.67 5.02
C LYS A 30 3.83 17.31 6.36
N PRO A 31 4.23 16.20 7.02
CA PRO A 31 3.82 15.90 8.39
C PRO A 31 4.15 17.08 9.32
N GLN A 32 3.21 17.44 10.20
CA GLN A 32 3.37 18.65 11.02
C GLN A 32 4.43 18.51 12.11
N ASP A 33 4.60 17.33 12.67
CA ASP A 33 5.47 17.08 13.83
C ASP A 33 6.14 15.71 13.73
N PRO A 34 7.04 15.50 12.73
CA PRO A 34 7.75 14.24 12.57
C PRO A 34 8.62 13.94 13.79
N ASN A 35 8.66 12.66 14.20
CA ASN A 35 9.46 12.22 15.34
C ASN A 35 10.96 12.51 15.13
N ILE A 36 11.68 12.83 16.20
CA ILE A 36 13.11 13.15 16.14
C ILE A 36 13.95 12.02 15.52
N THR A 37 13.55 10.75 15.68
CA THR A 37 14.26 9.59 15.11
C THR A 37 14.20 9.56 13.58
N VAL A 38 13.27 10.27 12.96
CA VAL A 38 13.19 10.45 11.50
C VAL A 38 14.42 11.19 10.97
N LYS A 39 14.87 12.23 11.69
CA LYS A 39 16.07 12.98 11.32
C LYS A 39 17.33 12.10 11.40
N ARG A 40 17.40 11.24 12.42
CA ARG A 40 18.48 10.24 12.55
C ARG A 40 18.46 9.27 11.37
N PHE A 41 17.28 8.79 10.99
CA PHE A 41 17.12 7.86 9.85
C PHE A 41 17.62 8.46 8.54
N ILE A 42 17.24 9.71 8.23
CA ILE A 42 17.67 10.38 7.00
C ILE A 42 19.19 10.60 6.99
N LYS A 43 19.75 11.04 8.11
CA LYS A 43 21.20 11.26 8.26
C LYS A 43 21.98 9.95 8.19
N ALA A 44 21.49 8.88 8.81
CA ALA A 44 22.06 7.54 8.72
C ALA A 44 22.15 7.05 7.26
N GLY A 45 21.11 7.31 6.47
CA GLY A 45 21.15 7.00 5.04
C GLY A 45 22.25 7.76 4.30
N SER A 46 22.43 9.03 4.61
CA SER A 46 23.50 9.83 3.99
C SER A 46 24.91 9.30 4.32
N GLU A 47 25.10 8.76 5.52
CA GLU A 47 26.39 8.16 5.93
C GLU A 47 26.75 6.89 5.15
N ILE A 48 25.75 6.18 4.62
CA ILE A 48 25.94 4.98 3.78
C ILE A 48 25.76 5.26 2.28
N GLY A 49 25.76 6.54 1.88
CA GLY A 49 25.71 6.95 0.48
C GLY A 49 24.31 7.05 -0.13
N LEU A 50 23.23 6.93 0.64
CA LEU A 50 21.89 7.20 0.17
C LEU A 50 21.60 8.71 0.26
N LEU A 51 21.17 9.30 -0.84
CA LEU A 51 20.92 10.75 -0.90
C LEU A 51 19.67 11.12 -0.08
N HIS A 52 19.65 12.34 0.45
CA HIS A 52 18.40 12.92 0.96
C HIS A 52 17.50 13.30 -0.22
N ASN A 53 16.29 12.78 -0.24
CA ASN A 53 15.28 13.09 -1.24
C ASN A 53 14.08 13.78 -0.57
N PRO A 54 13.86 15.07 -0.83
CA PRO A 54 12.73 15.80 -0.23
C PRO A 54 11.39 15.52 -0.93
N ASP A 55 11.42 14.90 -2.14
CA ASP A 55 10.24 14.68 -2.96
C ASP A 55 10.39 13.43 -3.85
N PHE A 56 9.73 12.36 -3.44
CA PHE A 56 9.75 11.07 -4.15
C PHE A 56 8.86 11.03 -5.40
N ASN A 57 8.04 12.05 -5.62
CA ASN A 57 7.12 12.16 -6.76
C ASN A 57 7.58 13.16 -7.81
N ALA A 58 8.84 13.60 -7.74
CA ALA A 58 9.48 14.47 -8.72
C ALA A 58 10.34 13.68 -9.74
N ALA A 59 11.47 14.24 -10.13
CA ALA A 59 12.35 13.67 -11.16
C ALA A 59 13.03 12.35 -10.75
N SER A 60 13.26 12.12 -9.47
CA SER A 60 13.93 10.93 -8.94
C SER A 60 13.24 10.42 -7.70
N GLN A 61 13.08 9.10 -7.61
CA GLN A 61 12.61 8.44 -6.41
C GLN A 61 13.73 8.07 -5.44
N LEU A 62 14.98 7.96 -5.92
CA LEU A 62 16.10 7.47 -5.12
C LEU A 62 16.40 8.35 -3.93
N GLY A 63 16.72 7.72 -2.80
CA GLY A 63 17.13 8.38 -1.57
C GLY A 63 16.18 8.19 -0.40
N LEU A 64 16.49 8.83 0.73
CA LEU A 64 15.70 8.79 1.95
C LEU A 64 15.13 10.17 2.28
N GLY A 65 13.92 10.21 2.81
CA GLY A 65 13.24 11.47 3.15
C GLY A 65 12.00 11.27 3.99
N ILE A 66 11.34 12.38 4.29
CA ILE A 66 10.04 12.39 4.94
C ILE A 66 8.97 12.19 3.88
N TYR A 67 8.01 11.30 4.13
CA TYR A 67 6.87 11.12 3.25
C TYR A 67 5.87 12.26 3.38
N ASN A 68 5.47 12.84 2.25
CA ASN A 68 4.32 13.72 2.19
C ASN A 68 3.03 12.93 2.46
N VAL A 69 2.03 13.59 3.03
CA VAL A 69 0.80 12.92 3.50
C VAL A 69 -0.45 13.63 3.02
N ASN A 70 -1.52 12.86 2.82
CA ASN A 70 -2.84 13.38 2.51
C ASN A 70 -3.58 13.74 3.80
N GLN A 71 -3.27 14.89 4.35
CA GLN A 71 -3.85 15.41 5.57
C GLN A 71 -4.29 16.86 5.39
N HIS A 72 -5.31 17.26 6.15
CA HIS A 72 -5.68 18.64 6.36
C HIS A 72 -5.80 18.91 7.87
N LYS A 73 -4.98 19.82 8.39
CA LYS A 73 -4.94 20.17 9.82
C LYS A 73 -4.82 18.92 10.72
N GLY A 74 -3.88 18.03 10.42
CA GLY A 74 -3.62 16.81 11.19
C GLY A 74 -4.72 15.73 11.08
N THR A 75 -5.67 15.87 10.16
CA THR A 75 -6.73 14.89 9.92
C THR A 75 -6.56 14.28 8.52
N ARG A 76 -6.64 12.95 8.44
CA ARG A 76 -6.54 12.24 7.16
C ARG A 76 -7.63 12.69 6.19
N VAL A 77 -7.24 13.01 4.96
CA VAL A 77 -8.14 13.23 3.83
C VAL A 77 -8.24 11.93 3.02
N SER A 78 -9.44 11.42 2.87
CA SER A 78 -9.76 10.27 2.02
C SER A 78 -10.37 10.72 0.70
N SER A 79 -10.38 9.84 -0.31
CA SER A 79 -11.07 10.11 -1.58
C SER A 79 -12.55 10.47 -1.38
N TYR A 80 -13.21 9.88 -0.39
CA TYR A 80 -14.57 10.29 -0.03
C TYR A 80 -14.63 11.74 0.44
N THR A 81 -13.75 12.14 1.37
CA THR A 81 -13.76 13.52 1.91
C THR A 81 -13.34 14.56 0.88
N ALA A 82 -12.41 14.22 -0.02
CA ALA A 82 -11.95 15.10 -1.08
C ALA A 82 -12.99 15.25 -2.21
N PHE A 83 -13.45 14.13 -2.77
CA PHE A 83 -14.20 14.16 -4.04
C PHE A 83 -15.69 13.90 -3.90
N VAL A 84 -16.12 13.11 -2.92
CA VAL A 84 -17.53 12.67 -2.84
C VAL A 84 -18.33 13.55 -1.88
N LYS A 85 -17.83 13.77 -0.67
CA LYS A 85 -18.52 14.54 0.36
C LYS A 85 -18.99 15.92 -0.10
N PRO A 86 -18.19 16.72 -0.86
CA PRO A 86 -18.60 18.04 -1.31
C PRO A 86 -19.77 18.03 -2.29
N ILE A 87 -20.02 16.91 -2.97
CA ILE A 87 -21.04 16.78 -4.03
C ILE A 87 -22.22 15.90 -3.66
N THR A 88 -22.33 15.47 -2.41
CA THR A 88 -23.42 14.56 -1.95
C THR A 88 -24.83 15.14 -2.12
N SER A 89 -24.95 16.46 -2.18
CA SER A 89 -26.22 17.17 -2.42
C SER A 89 -26.68 17.20 -3.87
N ARG A 90 -25.86 16.74 -4.82
CA ARG A 90 -26.24 16.75 -6.25
C ARG A 90 -27.43 15.81 -6.50
N PRO A 91 -28.50 16.26 -7.17
CA PRO A 91 -29.70 15.43 -7.38
C PRO A 91 -29.47 14.24 -8.32
N ASN A 92 -28.41 14.29 -9.12
CA ASN A 92 -28.02 13.21 -10.05
C ASN A 92 -27.01 12.23 -9.43
N LEU A 93 -26.64 12.39 -8.14
CA LEU A 93 -25.76 11.47 -7.44
C LEU A 93 -26.57 10.67 -6.40
N LYS A 94 -26.54 9.34 -6.51
CA LYS A 94 -27.09 8.44 -5.51
C LYS A 94 -26.01 7.49 -5.01
N ILE A 95 -25.74 7.52 -3.71
CA ILE A 95 -24.78 6.64 -3.05
C ILE A 95 -25.57 5.55 -2.29
N ILE A 96 -25.29 4.29 -2.56
CA ILE A 96 -25.90 3.16 -1.89
C ILE A 96 -24.81 2.42 -1.13
N THR A 97 -24.86 2.50 0.18
CA THR A 97 -23.95 1.79 1.08
C THR A 97 -24.53 0.42 1.50
N HIS A 98 -23.70 -0.44 2.10
CA HIS A 98 -24.07 -1.80 2.47
C HIS A 98 -24.66 -2.61 1.30
N ALA A 99 -24.21 -2.29 0.09
CA ALA A 99 -24.60 -2.91 -1.16
C ALA A 99 -23.43 -3.71 -1.73
N ARG A 100 -23.59 -5.03 -1.84
CA ARG A 100 -22.61 -5.90 -2.48
C ARG A 100 -23.06 -6.20 -3.90
N VAL A 101 -22.24 -5.83 -4.87
CA VAL A 101 -22.44 -6.25 -6.27
C VAL A 101 -22.10 -7.73 -6.38
N LYS A 102 -23.05 -8.55 -6.77
CA LYS A 102 -22.86 -9.99 -7.01
C LYS A 102 -22.31 -10.24 -8.41
N SER A 103 -22.99 -9.73 -9.42
CA SER A 103 -22.65 -9.89 -10.84
C SER A 103 -23.24 -8.77 -11.67
N ILE A 104 -22.82 -8.71 -12.94
CA ILE A 104 -23.38 -7.87 -13.99
C ILE A 104 -24.18 -8.78 -14.91
N GLU A 105 -25.41 -8.40 -15.22
CA GLU A 105 -26.19 -9.04 -16.27
C GLU A 105 -25.78 -8.51 -17.63
N ILE A 106 -25.36 -9.42 -18.50
CA ILE A 106 -24.87 -9.10 -19.85
C ILE A 106 -25.84 -9.68 -20.85
N GLU A 107 -26.29 -8.85 -21.77
CA GLU A 107 -27.14 -9.22 -22.90
C GLU A 107 -26.44 -8.85 -24.21
N GLY A 108 -26.02 -9.89 -24.96
CA GLY A 108 -25.11 -9.68 -26.10
C GLY A 108 -23.79 -9.08 -25.63
N GLU A 109 -23.45 -7.92 -26.14
CA GLU A 109 -22.21 -7.16 -25.78
C GLU A 109 -22.47 -6.04 -24.77
N TYR A 110 -23.66 -5.93 -24.19
CA TYR A 110 -24.06 -4.80 -23.35
C TYR A 110 -24.26 -5.22 -21.89
N ALA A 111 -23.72 -4.41 -20.97
CA ALA A 111 -24.03 -4.49 -19.55
C ALA A 111 -25.43 -3.90 -19.30
N LYS A 112 -26.40 -4.75 -18.97
CA LYS A 112 -27.83 -4.39 -18.84
C LYS A 112 -28.20 -3.95 -17.43
N SER A 113 -27.72 -4.68 -16.44
CA SER A 113 -28.05 -4.42 -15.03
C SER A 113 -27.00 -5.00 -14.09
N LEU A 114 -27.08 -4.59 -12.82
CA LEU A 114 -26.31 -5.13 -11.72
C LEU A 114 -27.21 -5.97 -10.81
N ASN A 115 -26.79 -7.18 -10.50
CA ASN A 115 -27.34 -7.98 -9.41
C ASN A 115 -26.63 -7.60 -8.11
N ILE A 116 -27.35 -7.03 -7.16
CA ILE A 116 -26.79 -6.50 -5.92
C ILE A 116 -27.51 -7.10 -4.71
N GLN A 117 -26.79 -7.19 -3.61
CA GLN A 117 -27.37 -7.54 -2.30
C GLN A 117 -27.28 -6.34 -1.36
N ILE A 118 -28.42 -5.88 -0.84
CA ILE A 118 -28.51 -4.77 0.10
C ILE A 118 -29.17 -5.31 1.38
N ASN A 119 -28.47 -5.24 2.50
CA ASN A 119 -28.97 -5.71 3.79
C ASN A 119 -29.54 -7.15 3.72
N GLY A 120 -28.88 -8.04 2.98
CA GLY A 120 -29.29 -9.43 2.80
C GLY A 120 -30.35 -9.68 1.71
N SER A 121 -30.99 -8.65 1.19
CA SER A 121 -32.00 -8.77 0.12
C SER A 121 -31.36 -8.55 -1.26
N GLU A 122 -31.70 -9.42 -2.21
CA GLU A 122 -31.27 -9.29 -3.61
C GLU A 122 -32.11 -8.25 -4.34
N LYS A 123 -31.46 -7.47 -5.16
CA LYS A 123 -32.08 -6.44 -6.03
C LYS A 123 -31.34 -6.35 -7.35
N GLN A 124 -32.06 -5.90 -8.37
CA GLN A 124 -31.49 -5.59 -9.66
C GLN A 124 -31.53 -4.08 -9.92
N LEU A 125 -30.40 -3.52 -10.40
CA LEU A 125 -30.30 -2.12 -10.80
C LEU A 125 -30.03 -2.05 -12.31
N ASN A 126 -30.96 -1.48 -13.07
CA ASN A 126 -30.79 -1.33 -14.51
C ASN A 126 -29.76 -0.27 -14.84
N CYS A 127 -28.90 -0.57 -15.80
CA CYS A 127 -27.93 0.34 -16.37
C CYS A 127 -28.55 1.06 -17.59
N LYS A 128 -28.40 2.40 -17.65
CA LYS A 128 -28.93 3.19 -18.80
C LYS A 128 -27.84 3.56 -19.80
N LYS A 129 -26.57 3.63 -19.39
CA LYS A 129 -25.45 4.03 -20.26
C LYS A 129 -24.32 3.02 -20.17
N GLU A 130 -23.65 2.95 -19.01
CA GLU A 130 -22.49 2.07 -18.80
C GLU A 130 -22.36 1.69 -17.34
N VAL A 131 -21.64 0.60 -17.07
CA VAL A 131 -21.21 0.15 -15.74
C VAL A 131 -19.72 0.40 -15.61
N ILE A 132 -19.32 1.15 -14.59
CA ILE A 132 -17.91 1.40 -14.28
C ILE A 132 -17.52 0.58 -13.05
N ILE A 133 -16.60 -0.36 -13.22
CA ILE A 133 -16.08 -1.20 -12.15
C ILE A 133 -14.81 -0.55 -11.58
N SER A 134 -14.88 -0.12 -10.32
CA SER A 134 -13.75 0.45 -9.58
C SER A 134 -13.64 -0.17 -8.18
N ALA A 135 -13.79 -1.50 -8.12
CA ALA A 135 -13.89 -2.26 -6.87
C ALA A 135 -12.52 -2.75 -6.34
N GLY A 136 -11.41 -2.33 -6.97
CA GLY A 136 -10.05 -2.69 -6.59
C GLY A 136 -9.62 -4.07 -7.12
N ALA A 137 -8.37 -4.43 -6.86
CA ALA A 137 -7.72 -5.60 -7.46
C ALA A 137 -8.32 -6.96 -7.04
N ILE A 138 -9.12 -7.01 -6.01
CA ILE A 138 -9.75 -8.23 -5.52
C ILE A 138 -11.19 -8.35 -6.00
N GLU A 139 -12.00 -7.31 -5.80
CA GLU A 139 -13.43 -7.38 -6.10
C GLU A 139 -13.75 -7.10 -7.58
N SER A 140 -12.92 -6.33 -8.31
CA SER A 140 -13.16 -6.11 -9.74
C SER A 140 -13.10 -7.41 -10.54
N PRO A 141 -12.03 -8.24 -10.45
CA PRO A 141 -12.01 -9.52 -11.14
C PRO A 141 -13.10 -10.48 -10.62
N ARG A 142 -13.42 -10.47 -9.31
CA ARG A 142 -14.52 -11.29 -8.78
C ARG A 142 -15.86 -10.95 -9.46
N ILE A 143 -16.15 -9.66 -9.63
CA ILE A 143 -17.40 -9.24 -10.31
C ILE A 143 -17.40 -9.74 -11.76
N LEU A 144 -16.30 -9.59 -12.50
CA LEU A 144 -16.18 -10.05 -13.87
C LEU A 144 -16.36 -11.56 -13.97
N LEU A 145 -15.62 -12.35 -13.19
CA LEU A 145 -15.73 -13.80 -13.17
C LEU A 145 -17.15 -14.27 -12.84
N ALA A 146 -17.76 -13.69 -11.80
CA ALA A 146 -19.15 -14.02 -11.43
C ALA A 146 -20.18 -13.59 -12.47
N SER A 147 -19.80 -12.75 -13.43
CA SER A 147 -20.64 -12.30 -14.55
C SER A 147 -20.43 -13.13 -15.82
N GLY A 148 -19.54 -14.13 -15.79
CA GLY A 148 -19.19 -14.95 -16.94
C GLY A 148 -18.14 -14.33 -17.87
N ILE A 149 -17.35 -13.36 -17.35
CA ILE A 149 -16.21 -12.78 -18.06
C ILE A 149 -14.93 -13.31 -17.43
N GLY A 150 -14.16 -14.12 -18.14
CA GLY A 150 -12.95 -14.77 -17.66
C GLY A 150 -12.52 -15.91 -18.54
N SER A 151 -11.61 -16.76 -18.06
CA SER A 151 -11.19 -17.97 -18.76
C SER A 151 -12.38 -18.92 -18.96
N GLU A 152 -12.68 -19.26 -20.21
CA GLU A 152 -13.82 -20.14 -20.57
C GLU A 152 -13.74 -21.50 -19.86
N ASN A 153 -12.54 -22.08 -19.78
CA ASN A 153 -12.34 -23.37 -19.12
C ASN A 153 -12.62 -23.29 -17.62
N GLU A 154 -12.07 -22.29 -16.94
CA GLU A 154 -12.26 -22.11 -15.48
C GLU A 154 -13.73 -21.81 -15.14
N LEU A 155 -14.39 -20.97 -15.94
CA LEU A 155 -15.81 -20.66 -15.74
C LEU A 155 -16.68 -21.91 -15.93
N LYS A 156 -16.38 -22.74 -16.94
CA LYS A 156 -17.09 -23.99 -17.21
C LYS A 156 -16.94 -24.98 -16.04
N GLU A 157 -15.75 -25.12 -15.47
CA GLU A 157 -15.51 -25.98 -14.30
C GLU A 157 -16.34 -25.56 -13.09
N LEU A 158 -16.58 -24.26 -12.95
CA LEU A 158 -17.42 -23.68 -11.90
C LEU A 158 -18.93 -23.78 -12.19
N GLY A 159 -19.31 -24.18 -13.42
CA GLY A 159 -20.70 -24.17 -13.88
C GLY A 159 -21.23 -22.77 -14.22
N ILE A 160 -20.35 -21.82 -14.47
CA ILE A 160 -20.68 -20.46 -14.91
C ILE A 160 -20.65 -20.41 -16.44
N THR A 161 -21.73 -19.93 -17.04
CA THR A 161 -21.79 -19.74 -18.51
C THR A 161 -20.81 -18.64 -18.92
N CYS A 162 -19.85 -18.96 -19.78
CA CYS A 162 -18.94 -17.96 -20.32
C CYS A 162 -19.71 -17.01 -21.25
N LYS A 163 -19.72 -15.74 -20.96
CA LYS A 163 -20.29 -14.67 -21.77
C LYS A 163 -19.23 -14.02 -22.65
N HIS A 164 -18.01 -13.90 -22.11
CA HIS A 164 -16.86 -13.37 -22.83
C HIS A 164 -15.59 -14.05 -22.33
N ASN A 165 -14.89 -14.72 -23.24
CA ASN A 165 -13.62 -15.39 -22.92
C ASN A 165 -12.51 -14.35 -22.81
N LEU A 166 -12.03 -14.10 -21.59
CA LEU A 166 -11.00 -13.13 -21.28
C LEU A 166 -10.07 -13.69 -20.19
N ALA A 167 -9.08 -14.47 -20.63
CA ALA A 167 -8.23 -15.29 -19.78
C ALA A 167 -7.44 -14.51 -18.72
N GLY A 168 -7.20 -13.21 -18.95
CA GLY A 168 -6.44 -12.36 -18.01
C GLY A 168 -7.19 -11.91 -16.77
N VAL A 169 -8.52 -12.13 -16.69
CA VAL A 169 -9.30 -11.72 -15.53
C VAL A 169 -8.89 -12.51 -14.30
N GLY A 170 -8.43 -11.81 -13.29
CA GLY A 170 -7.94 -12.38 -12.03
C GLY A 170 -6.49 -12.86 -12.07
N GLU A 171 -5.85 -12.89 -13.22
CA GLU A 171 -4.44 -13.23 -13.36
C GLU A 171 -3.51 -12.04 -13.08
N ASN A 172 -2.21 -12.29 -12.97
CA ASN A 172 -1.19 -11.25 -12.78
C ASN A 172 -1.34 -10.44 -11.49
N LEU A 173 -1.87 -11.03 -10.42
CA LEU A 173 -1.91 -10.40 -9.11
C LEU A 173 -0.49 -10.07 -8.66
N GLN A 174 -0.26 -8.83 -8.31
CA GLN A 174 1.00 -8.34 -7.78
C GLN A 174 0.73 -7.53 -6.52
N ASP A 175 1.62 -7.65 -5.55
CA ASP A 175 1.62 -6.82 -4.34
C ASP A 175 3.05 -6.71 -3.83
N HIS A 176 3.35 -5.73 -3.02
CA HIS A 176 4.66 -5.62 -2.40
C HIS A 176 4.75 -6.55 -1.19
N LEU A 177 5.72 -7.48 -1.24
CA LEU A 177 6.09 -8.29 -0.09
C LEU A 177 6.95 -7.45 0.85
N ASP A 178 6.57 -7.40 2.11
CA ASP A 178 7.18 -6.57 3.15
C ASP A 178 7.74 -7.41 4.29
N THR A 179 8.90 -7.00 4.78
CA THR A 179 9.54 -7.55 5.97
C THR A 179 10.14 -6.43 6.80
N MET A 180 10.63 -6.70 8.00
CA MET A 180 11.11 -5.62 8.88
C MET A 180 12.37 -5.97 9.64
N VAL A 181 13.16 -4.93 9.89
CA VAL A 181 14.21 -4.91 10.92
C VAL A 181 13.75 -4.01 12.05
N THR A 182 13.67 -4.54 13.26
CA THR A 182 13.22 -3.82 14.46
C THR A 182 14.31 -3.75 15.50
N VAL A 183 14.54 -2.55 15.99
CA VAL A 183 15.55 -2.27 17.02
C VAL A 183 14.88 -1.65 18.23
N ARG A 184 15.17 -2.19 19.42
CA ARG A 184 14.79 -1.56 20.68
C ARG A 184 15.66 -0.34 20.92
N SER A 185 15.06 0.76 21.37
CA SER A 185 15.81 1.96 21.72
C SER A 185 16.19 1.98 23.20
N ASN A 186 17.39 2.47 23.49
CA ASN A 186 17.86 2.73 24.85
C ASN A 186 17.35 4.07 25.41
N LYS A 187 16.83 4.96 24.53
CA LYS A 187 16.27 6.26 24.89
C LYS A 187 14.79 6.37 24.52
N ALA A 188 14.06 7.23 25.20
CA ALA A 188 12.64 7.47 24.97
C ALA A 188 12.40 8.56 23.88
N GLU A 189 13.06 8.43 22.72
CA GLU A 189 12.94 9.37 21.60
C GLU A 189 11.85 8.96 20.60
N SER A 190 11.59 7.65 20.47
CA SER A 190 10.56 7.13 19.57
C SER A 190 9.15 7.21 20.17
N ILE A 191 8.15 7.01 19.35
CA ILE A 191 6.76 6.86 19.80
C ILE A 191 6.63 5.53 20.53
N GLY A 192 6.40 5.58 21.85
CA GLY A 192 6.33 4.36 22.65
C GLY A 192 5.80 4.63 24.05
N VAL A 193 5.26 3.58 24.68
CA VAL A 193 4.72 3.64 26.04
C VAL A 193 5.73 3.09 27.02
N SER A 194 6.20 3.97 27.90
CA SER A 194 7.08 3.63 29.03
C SER A 194 6.72 4.48 30.23
N TRP A 195 7.20 4.13 31.40
CA TRP A 195 7.00 4.98 32.60
C TRP A 195 7.51 6.40 32.41
N ARG A 196 8.53 6.61 31.56
CA ARG A 196 9.08 7.93 31.24
C ARG A 196 8.24 8.74 30.28
N SER A 197 7.53 8.09 29.35
CA SER A 197 6.70 8.75 28.33
C SER A 197 5.22 8.84 28.69
N LEU A 198 4.79 8.13 29.74
CA LEU A 198 3.37 8.02 30.09
C LEU A 198 2.75 9.38 30.41
N PHE A 199 3.36 10.16 31.28
CA PHE A 199 2.80 11.45 31.69
C PHE A 199 2.98 12.55 30.64
N PRO A 200 4.21 12.88 30.16
CA PRO A 200 4.37 14.05 29.30
C PRO A 200 3.81 13.84 27.88
N GLN A 201 3.83 12.63 27.36
CA GLN A 201 3.51 12.40 25.95
C GLN A 201 2.16 11.70 25.75
N VAL A 202 1.88 10.62 26.44
CA VAL A 202 0.63 9.87 26.26
C VAL A 202 -0.56 10.67 26.77
N ILE A 203 -0.47 11.24 27.98
CA ILE A 203 -1.59 11.99 28.59
C ILE A 203 -1.84 13.33 27.90
N THR A 204 -0.78 14.02 27.44
CA THR A 204 -0.94 15.33 26.80
C THR A 204 -1.29 15.24 25.30
N SER A 205 -1.07 14.10 24.65
CA SER A 205 -1.35 13.93 23.21
C SER A 205 -2.76 14.29 22.78
N PRO A 206 -3.84 13.88 23.46
CA PRO A 206 -5.20 14.28 23.09
C PRO A 206 -5.42 15.79 23.12
N PHE A 207 -4.87 16.46 24.13
CA PHE A 207 -4.96 17.93 24.28
C PHE A 207 -4.17 18.65 23.18
N ASN A 208 -2.94 18.20 22.90
CA ASN A 208 -2.13 18.73 21.82
C ASN A 208 -2.81 18.57 20.46
N TYR A 209 -3.42 17.43 20.21
CA TYR A 209 -4.18 17.20 18.98
C TYR A 209 -5.42 18.12 18.91
N TYR A 210 -6.19 18.19 19.98
CA TYR A 210 -7.44 18.96 19.98
C TYR A 210 -7.21 20.45 19.81
N PHE A 211 -6.25 21.03 20.56
CA PHE A 211 -6.02 22.48 20.58
C PHE A 211 -4.98 22.97 19.56
N ARG A 212 -3.97 22.16 19.23
CA ARG A 212 -2.82 22.57 18.42
C ARG A 212 -2.70 21.81 17.10
N ARG A 213 -3.44 20.71 16.95
CA ARG A 213 -3.32 19.78 15.81
C ARG A 213 -1.90 19.24 15.63
N MET A 214 -1.22 18.93 16.73
CA MET A 214 0.16 18.46 16.79
C MET A 214 0.27 17.20 17.67
N GLY A 215 1.44 16.58 17.62
CA GLY A 215 1.80 15.43 18.46
C GLY A 215 1.39 14.07 17.87
N TRP A 216 1.47 13.05 18.69
CA TRP A 216 1.35 11.65 18.26
C TRP A 216 0.07 11.29 17.51
N TRP A 217 -1.01 12.03 17.71
CA TRP A 217 -2.28 11.77 17.05
C TRP A 217 -2.36 12.33 15.62
N THR A 218 -1.34 13.06 15.18
CA THR A 218 -1.21 13.51 13.79
C THR A 218 -0.31 12.61 12.95
N THR A 219 0.41 11.67 13.60
CA THR A 219 1.33 10.78 12.88
C THR A 219 0.58 9.83 11.95
N ASN A 220 1.15 9.60 10.79
CA ASN A 220 0.76 8.54 9.87
C ASN A 220 1.49 7.22 10.15
N PHE A 221 2.24 7.12 11.25
CA PHE A 221 3.12 6.03 11.69
C PHE A 221 4.34 5.80 10.79
N VAL A 222 4.21 5.82 9.48
CA VAL A 222 5.31 5.73 8.51
C VAL A 222 5.70 7.15 8.13
N GLU A 223 6.47 7.81 8.97
CA GLU A 223 6.77 9.24 8.81
C GLU A 223 7.87 9.52 7.78
N ALA A 224 8.75 8.54 7.59
CA ALA A 224 9.85 8.63 6.65
C ALA A 224 10.10 7.30 5.97
N GLY A 225 10.92 7.33 4.96
CA GLY A 225 11.34 6.14 4.23
C GLY A 225 12.17 6.53 3.04
N GLY A 226 12.00 5.82 1.96
CA GLY A 226 12.69 6.12 0.72
C GLY A 226 12.82 4.93 -0.19
N PHE A 227 13.64 5.11 -1.20
CA PHE A 227 13.82 4.16 -2.28
C PHE A 227 15.30 3.92 -2.51
N ALA A 228 15.66 2.67 -2.68
CA ALA A 228 17.03 2.25 -2.87
C ALA A 228 17.14 1.23 -4.01
N GLU A 229 18.35 1.12 -4.53
CA GLU A 229 18.72 0.10 -5.50
C GLU A 229 19.49 -1.01 -4.78
N THR A 230 19.12 -2.26 -5.05
CA THR A 230 19.99 -3.40 -4.81
C THR A 230 20.97 -3.59 -5.98
N LYS A 231 21.89 -4.52 -5.85
CA LYS A 231 22.79 -4.90 -6.96
C LYS A 231 22.07 -5.50 -8.18
N PHE A 232 20.76 -5.76 -8.07
CA PHE A 232 19.91 -6.33 -9.13
C PHE A 232 19.02 -5.29 -9.79
N ALA A 233 18.98 -4.07 -9.26
CA ALA A 233 18.18 -2.99 -9.81
C ALA A 233 18.70 -2.54 -11.19
N THR A 234 17.79 -2.12 -12.04
CA THR A 234 18.17 -1.33 -13.22
C THR A 234 18.57 0.06 -12.74
N PRO A 235 19.70 0.61 -13.20
CA PRO A 235 20.15 1.93 -12.76
C PRO A 235 19.06 3.01 -12.87
N ASN A 236 18.88 3.81 -11.83
CA ASN A 236 17.85 4.83 -11.65
C ASN A 236 16.39 4.28 -11.51
N TYR A 237 16.23 2.96 -11.37
CA TYR A 237 14.94 2.34 -11.12
C TYR A 237 15.00 1.55 -9.80
N PRO A 238 14.67 2.16 -8.67
CA PRO A 238 14.75 1.49 -7.37
C PRO A 238 13.87 0.23 -7.36
N ASP A 239 14.37 -0.80 -6.72
CA ASP A 239 13.71 -2.09 -6.56
C ASP A 239 13.30 -2.38 -5.11
N VAL A 240 13.73 -1.53 -4.17
CA VAL A 240 13.41 -1.59 -2.74
C VAL A 240 12.81 -0.28 -2.27
N GLN A 241 11.76 -0.37 -1.45
CA GLN A 241 11.21 0.76 -0.69
C GLN A 241 11.38 0.52 0.80
N PHE A 242 11.71 1.58 1.52
CA PHE A 242 11.80 1.63 2.96
C PHE A 242 10.62 2.37 3.57
N HIS A 243 10.09 1.83 4.68
CA HIS A 243 9.10 2.50 5.51
C HIS A 243 9.65 2.57 6.94
N PHE A 244 10.14 3.72 7.33
CA PHE A 244 10.65 3.95 8.68
C PHE A 244 9.52 4.33 9.62
N THR A 245 9.38 3.57 10.69
CA THR A 245 8.40 3.84 11.75
C THR A 245 9.11 4.10 13.06
N PRO A 246 8.91 5.27 13.69
CA PRO A 246 9.48 5.60 15.01
C PRO A 246 8.73 4.89 16.14
N ILE A 247 8.40 3.61 15.98
CA ILE A 247 7.57 2.85 16.92
C ILE A 247 8.16 1.47 17.15
N TYR A 248 8.19 1.06 18.42
CA TYR A 248 8.58 -0.29 18.79
C TYR A 248 7.44 -1.28 18.52
N ARG A 249 7.65 -2.13 17.54
CA ARG A 249 6.69 -3.15 17.10
C ARG A 249 7.32 -4.53 17.05
N SER A 250 6.56 -5.52 17.44
CA SER A 250 6.92 -6.94 17.30
C SER A 250 5.82 -7.70 16.56
N HIS A 251 5.93 -9.00 16.45
CA HIS A 251 4.94 -9.88 15.84
C HIS A 251 4.49 -9.40 14.46
N ARG A 252 5.42 -9.37 13.51
CA ARG A 252 5.14 -8.92 12.14
C ARG A 252 4.60 -7.47 12.08
N GLY A 253 5.06 -6.60 12.99
CA GLY A 253 4.61 -5.22 13.08
C GLY A 253 3.19 -5.02 13.59
N ARG A 254 2.48 -6.08 14.00
CA ARG A 254 1.08 -5.98 14.45
C ARG A 254 0.92 -5.69 15.93
N LYS A 255 1.93 -5.98 16.75
CA LYS A 255 1.85 -5.81 18.20
C LYS A 255 2.72 -4.64 18.63
N PHE A 256 2.11 -3.68 19.31
CA PHE A 256 2.84 -2.64 20.03
C PHE A 256 3.47 -3.25 21.28
N GLU A 257 4.75 -2.94 21.51
CA GLU A 257 5.48 -3.39 22.69
C GLU A 257 5.67 -2.26 23.69
N PHE A 258 5.74 -2.62 24.97
CA PHE A 258 6.08 -1.66 26.00
C PHE A 258 7.56 -1.27 25.89
N GLY A 259 7.82 0.04 25.85
CA GLY A 259 9.16 0.59 25.70
C GLY A 259 9.27 1.47 24.45
N HIS A 260 10.50 1.66 24.03
CA HIS A 260 10.85 2.49 22.88
C HIS A 260 11.64 1.69 21.87
N GLY A 261 11.50 2.02 20.60
CA GLY A 261 12.19 1.39 19.50
C GLY A 261 11.76 1.98 18.17
N TYR A 262 12.36 1.50 17.12
CA TYR A 262 12.04 1.89 15.75
C TYR A 262 12.13 0.67 14.84
N SER A 263 11.41 0.71 13.76
CA SER A 263 11.36 -0.36 12.78
C SER A 263 11.57 0.21 11.38
N LEU A 264 12.37 -0.49 10.59
CA LEU A 264 12.51 -0.22 9.17
C LEU A 264 11.91 -1.40 8.42
N PHE A 265 10.75 -1.16 7.82
CA PHE A 265 10.14 -2.10 6.90
C PHE A 265 10.80 -1.93 5.55
N THR A 266 10.96 -3.03 4.85
CA THR A 266 11.56 -3.07 3.53
C THR A 266 10.74 -3.97 2.63
N CYS A 267 10.34 -3.45 1.48
CA CYS A 267 9.52 -4.19 0.53
C CYS A 267 10.10 -4.18 -0.88
N LEU A 268 9.78 -5.24 -1.63
CA LEU A 268 10.07 -5.33 -3.04
C LEU A 268 9.11 -4.46 -3.84
N LEU A 269 9.65 -3.56 -4.68
CA LEU A 269 8.85 -2.69 -5.53
C LEU A 269 8.42 -3.34 -6.84
N ARG A 270 9.19 -4.29 -7.34
CA ARG A 270 9.02 -4.86 -8.68
C ARG A 270 9.07 -6.39 -8.62
N PRO A 271 8.04 -7.04 -8.01
CA PRO A 271 8.04 -8.48 -7.88
C PRO A 271 7.95 -9.16 -9.24
N HIS A 272 8.77 -10.19 -9.44
CA HIS A 272 8.71 -11.08 -10.59
C HIS A 272 7.62 -12.14 -10.40
N SER A 273 7.42 -12.58 -9.16
CA SER A 273 6.34 -13.48 -8.77
C SER A 273 4.99 -12.87 -9.09
N LYS A 274 4.10 -13.67 -9.67
CA LYS A 274 2.74 -13.28 -10.02
C LYS A 274 1.77 -14.28 -9.41
N GLY A 275 0.70 -13.76 -8.86
CA GLY A 275 -0.39 -14.52 -8.29
C GLY A 275 -1.68 -14.39 -9.06
N SER A 276 -2.78 -14.80 -8.43
CA SER A 276 -4.10 -14.77 -9.04
C SER A 276 -5.22 -14.54 -8.02
N VAL A 277 -6.35 -14.10 -8.52
CA VAL A 277 -7.64 -14.01 -7.82
C VAL A 277 -8.64 -14.86 -8.61
N LYS A 278 -9.08 -15.98 -8.04
CA LYS A 278 -9.97 -16.94 -8.71
C LYS A 278 -11.24 -17.16 -7.89
N LEU A 279 -12.26 -17.71 -8.55
CA LEU A 279 -13.43 -18.22 -7.85
C LEU A 279 -13.22 -19.71 -7.53
N SER A 280 -13.78 -20.13 -6.41
CA SER A 280 -13.90 -21.54 -6.00
C SER A 280 -15.32 -21.82 -5.60
N LYS A 281 -15.87 -22.93 -6.08
CA LYS A 281 -17.22 -23.37 -5.69
C LYS A 281 -17.17 -24.11 -4.36
N GLN A 282 -17.93 -23.65 -3.38
CA GLN A 282 -18.10 -24.33 -2.08
C GLN A 282 -19.60 -24.52 -1.81
N GLY A 283 -20.11 -25.72 -2.12
CA GLY A 283 -21.56 -25.96 -2.16
C GLY A 283 -22.22 -25.13 -3.25
N ASP A 284 -23.21 -24.33 -2.88
CA ASP A 284 -23.92 -23.43 -3.80
C ASP A 284 -23.35 -22.00 -3.85
N GLU A 285 -22.27 -21.75 -3.09
CA GLU A 285 -21.64 -20.43 -3.04
C GLU A 285 -20.29 -20.40 -3.75
N TYR A 286 -19.93 -19.23 -4.31
CA TYR A 286 -18.61 -18.93 -4.82
C TYR A 286 -17.81 -18.15 -3.79
N LYS A 287 -16.62 -18.65 -3.44
CA LYS A 287 -15.63 -17.97 -2.62
C LYS A 287 -14.44 -17.54 -3.46
N LEU A 288 -13.76 -16.50 -2.99
CA LEU A 288 -12.50 -16.06 -3.59
C LEU A 288 -11.34 -16.91 -3.07
N LEU A 289 -10.51 -17.35 -3.99
CA LEU A 289 -9.16 -17.82 -3.75
C LEU A 289 -8.21 -16.68 -4.15
N ILE A 290 -7.45 -16.18 -3.19
CA ILE A 290 -6.47 -15.13 -3.40
C ILE A 290 -5.11 -15.75 -3.13
N ASP A 291 -4.35 -15.95 -4.17
CA ASP A 291 -2.99 -16.45 -4.11
C ASP A 291 -2.03 -15.37 -4.58
N HIS A 292 -1.25 -14.81 -3.68
CA HIS A 292 -0.21 -13.85 -4.03
C HIS A 292 0.99 -14.51 -4.69
N ASN A 293 1.18 -15.81 -4.46
CA ASN A 293 2.29 -16.59 -4.99
C ASN A 293 3.68 -15.93 -4.72
N PHE A 294 3.82 -15.27 -3.57
CA PHE A 294 5.05 -14.57 -3.19
C PHE A 294 6.25 -15.51 -3.17
N LEU A 295 7.41 -14.98 -3.60
CA LEU A 295 8.68 -15.70 -3.62
C LEU A 295 8.65 -16.97 -4.49
N SER A 296 7.78 -17.05 -5.47
CA SER A 296 7.78 -18.13 -6.47
C SER A 296 8.90 -17.97 -7.50
N ASP A 297 9.41 -16.75 -7.66
CA ASP A 297 10.56 -16.45 -8.50
C ASP A 297 11.81 -16.26 -7.62
N PRO A 298 12.91 -17.00 -7.87
CA PRO A 298 14.15 -16.90 -7.07
C PRO A 298 14.79 -15.50 -7.04
N ARG A 299 14.50 -14.66 -8.05
CA ARG A 299 14.98 -13.28 -8.08
C ARG A 299 14.38 -12.46 -6.94
N ASP A 300 13.11 -12.69 -6.62
CA ASP A 300 12.43 -12.01 -5.52
C ASP A 300 13.02 -12.43 -4.16
N GLU A 301 13.37 -13.71 -4.00
CA GLU A 301 14.04 -14.21 -2.80
C GLU A 301 15.38 -13.51 -2.57
N THR A 302 16.19 -13.43 -3.62
CA THR A 302 17.50 -12.79 -3.54
C THR A 302 17.38 -11.29 -3.26
N ASN A 303 16.46 -10.61 -3.92
CA ASN A 303 16.24 -9.17 -3.75
C ASN A 303 15.75 -8.81 -2.35
N ILE A 304 14.80 -9.54 -1.78
CA ILE A 304 14.29 -9.23 -0.44
C ILE A 304 15.33 -9.49 0.65
N VAL A 305 16.21 -10.48 0.49
CA VAL A 305 17.34 -10.73 1.39
C VAL A 305 18.32 -9.54 1.36
N GLU A 306 18.69 -9.06 0.18
CA GLU A 306 19.54 -7.87 0.04
C GLU A 306 18.86 -6.61 0.63
N ALA A 307 17.55 -6.47 0.48
CA ALA A 307 16.80 -5.38 1.08
C ALA A 307 16.88 -5.40 2.62
N VAL A 308 16.81 -6.57 3.25
CA VAL A 308 16.99 -6.71 4.72
C VAL A 308 18.41 -6.34 5.14
N LYS A 309 19.43 -6.76 4.39
CA LYS A 309 20.83 -6.39 4.66
C LYS A 309 21.02 -4.87 4.58
N LYS A 310 20.47 -4.24 3.54
CA LYS A 310 20.52 -2.79 3.38
C LYS A 310 19.78 -2.04 4.49
N ALA A 311 18.64 -2.55 4.95
CA ALA A 311 17.94 -2.01 6.10
C ALA A 311 18.78 -2.09 7.39
N ARG A 312 19.49 -3.20 7.61
CA ARG A 312 20.42 -3.34 8.73
C ARG A 312 21.60 -2.38 8.63
N GLU A 313 22.13 -2.15 7.42
CA GLU A 313 23.19 -1.20 7.18
C GLU A 313 22.77 0.22 7.62
N VAL A 314 21.60 0.69 7.18
CA VAL A 314 21.03 1.98 7.62
C VAL A 314 20.91 2.05 9.14
N LEU A 315 20.31 1.03 9.78
CA LEU A 315 20.05 1.05 11.22
C LEU A 315 21.32 0.80 12.06
N SER A 316 22.42 0.38 11.42
CA SER A 316 23.74 0.19 12.06
C SER A 316 24.64 1.40 11.95
N SER A 317 24.23 2.46 11.23
CA SER A 317 24.98 3.70 11.08
C SER A 317 25.29 4.33 12.45
N PRO A 318 26.44 5.00 12.63
CA PRO A 318 26.84 5.71 13.84
C PRO A 318 25.79 6.69 14.37
N GLU A 319 24.97 7.27 13.50
CA GLU A 319 23.88 8.17 13.88
C GLU A 319 22.89 7.55 14.88
N PHE A 320 22.74 6.24 14.87
CA PHE A 320 21.89 5.53 15.81
C PHE A 320 22.60 5.06 17.10
N ASP A 321 23.93 5.18 17.24
CA ASP A 321 24.71 4.59 18.35
C ASP A 321 24.19 5.00 19.72
N GLU A 322 23.81 6.26 19.87
CA GLU A 322 23.28 6.77 21.15
C GLU A 322 21.95 6.16 21.57
N VAL A 323 21.14 5.70 20.62
CA VAL A 323 19.78 5.21 20.85
C VAL A 323 19.64 3.73 20.56
N ARG A 324 20.58 3.13 19.81
CA ARG A 324 20.51 1.75 19.36
C ARG A 324 20.69 0.78 20.51
N GLY A 325 19.65 -0.01 20.74
CA GLY A 325 19.71 -1.14 21.66
C GLY A 325 19.80 -2.47 20.91
N LYS A 326 19.09 -3.49 21.39
CA LYS A 326 19.09 -4.83 20.79
C LYS A 326 18.23 -4.85 19.53
N GLU A 327 18.75 -5.44 18.45
CA GLU A 327 17.92 -5.87 17.33
C GLU A 327 17.00 -7.00 17.77
N ILE A 328 15.71 -6.83 17.58
CA ILE A 328 14.68 -7.77 18.02
C ILE A 328 14.18 -8.63 16.86
N ALA A 329 14.11 -8.07 15.68
CA ALA A 329 13.68 -8.76 14.47
C ALA A 329 14.54 -8.31 13.27
N PRO A 330 15.04 -9.25 12.48
CA PRO A 330 15.04 -10.68 12.66
C PRO A 330 15.83 -11.17 13.88
N GLY A 331 16.71 -10.35 14.44
CA GLY A 331 17.61 -10.65 15.53
C GLY A 331 19.03 -11.01 15.07
N LYS A 332 20.03 -10.63 15.87
CA LYS A 332 21.46 -10.77 15.51
C LYS A 332 21.93 -12.20 15.23
N ALA A 333 21.19 -13.22 15.65
CA ALA A 333 21.53 -14.61 15.36
C ALA A 333 21.22 -15.03 13.92
N ILE A 334 20.36 -14.29 13.21
CA ILE A 334 19.95 -14.57 11.84
C ILE A 334 20.82 -13.74 10.90
N ASN A 335 21.84 -14.35 10.28
CA ASN A 335 22.87 -13.62 9.52
C ASN A 335 23.13 -14.17 8.13
N THR A 336 22.92 -15.46 7.87
CA THR A 336 23.12 -16.02 6.52
C THR A 336 21.93 -15.70 5.65
N ASP A 337 22.12 -15.76 4.34
CA ASP A 337 21.06 -15.48 3.36
C ASP A 337 19.90 -16.47 3.52
N GLU A 338 20.20 -17.72 3.80
CA GLU A 338 19.23 -18.78 4.03
C GLU A 338 18.42 -18.53 5.31
N GLU A 339 19.07 -18.13 6.40
CA GLU A 339 18.41 -17.81 7.66
C GLU A 339 17.51 -16.58 7.51
N ILE A 340 17.97 -15.54 6.80
CA ILE A 340 17.19 -14.35 6.51
C ILE A 340 15.98 -14.70 5.65
N LEU A 341 16.15 -15.50 4.61
CA LEU A 341 15.07 -15.93 3.73
C LEU A 341 14.04 -16.76 4.48
N GLU A 342 14.48 -17.68 5.35
CA GLU A 342 13.57 -18.47 6.19
C GLU A 342 12.78 -17.58 7.17
N TYR A 343 13.43 -16.58 7.77
CA TYR A 343 12.75 -15.57 8.58
C TYR A 343 11.68 -14.82 7.76
N ILE A 344 12.02 -14.40 6.55
CA ILE A 344 11.09 -13.70 5.65
C ILE A 344 9.89 -14.59 5.34
N ARG A 345 10.09 -15.83 4.92
CA ARG A 345 9.01 -16.79 4.62
C ARG A 345 8.04 -16.97 5.79
N LYS A 346 8.53 -16.90 7.02
CA LYS A 346 7.71 -17.05 8.24
C LYS A 346 6.99 -15.76 8.66
N THR A 347 7.55 -14.60 8.32
CA THR A 347 7.12 -13.33 8.95
C THR A 347 6.65 -12.27 7.99
N ALA A 348 7.02 -12.34 6.70
CA ALA A 348 6.65 -11.35 5.72
C ALA A 348 5.14 -11.22 5.54
N LEU A 349 4.70 -10.05 5.14
CA LEU A 349 3.31 -9.69 4.91
C LEU A 349 3.20 -8.88 3.61
N THR A 350 1.99 -8.76 3.12
CA THR A 350 1.65 -7.78 2.08
C THR A 350 1.61 -6.37 2.66
N VAL A 351 1.92 -5.36 1.85
CA VAL A 351 1.74 -3.93 2.17
C VAL A 351 0.29 -3.48 1.92
N TYR A 352 -0.61 -4.38 1.50
CA TYR A 352 -2.05 -4.17 1.31
C TYR A 352 -2.43 -3.24 0.17
N HIS A 353 -1.68 -3.23 -0.92
CA HIS A 353 -2.02 -2.50 -2.14
C HIS A 353 -1.82 -3.34 -3.41
N PRO A 354 -2.59 -4.46 -3.51
CA PRO A 354 -2.53 -5.35 -4.66
C PRO A 354 -2.96 -4.65 -5.94
N VAL A 355 -2.37 -5.08 -7.07
CA VAL A 355 -2.66 -4.57 -8.42
C VAL A 355 -2.61 -5.71 -9.44
N GLY A 356 -2.98 -5.43 -10.67
CA GLY A 356 -2.66 -6.23 -11.84
C GLY A 356 -3.74 -7.20 -12.32
N THR A 357 -4.77 -7.48 -11.55
CA THR A 357 -5.79 -8.53 -11.82
C THR A 357 -6.84 -8.18 -12.85
N CYS A 358 -6.89 -6.92 -13.30
CA CYS A 358 -7.60 -6.46 -14.49
C CYS A 358 -6.61 -5.61 -15.30
N LYS A 359 -5.58 -6.27 -15.82
CA LYS A 359 -4.43 -5.65 -16.44
C LYS A 359 -4.84 -4.82 -17.67
N MET A 360 -4.34 -3.58 -17.70
CA MET A 360 -4.41 -2.76 -18.90
C MET A 360 -3.28 -3.12 -19.85
N GLY A 361 -3.59 -3.38 -21.10
CA GLY A 361 -2.57 -3.78 -22.08
C GLY A 361 -3.13 -4.09 -23.46
N ILE A 362 -2.28 -4.69 -24.28
CA ILE A 362 -2.59 -5.12 -25.66
C ILE A 362 -2.19 -6.60 -25.91
N ASP A 363 -1.72 -7.28 -24.88
CA ASP A 363 -1.35 -8.70 -24.95
C ASP A 363 -2.53 -9.61 -24.54
N ASP A 364 -2.34 -10.92 -24.69
CA ASP A 364 -3.38 -11.94 -24.47
C ASP A 364 -3.93 -12.00 -23.03
N LEU A 365 -3.21 -11.43 -22.06
CA LEU A 365 -3.65 -11.30 -20.67
C LEU A 365 -4.18 -9.90 -20.36
N ALA A 366 -4.32 -9.02 -21.33
CA ALA A 366 -4.96 -7.74 -21.14
C ALA A 366 -6.46 -7.91 -20.85
N VAL A 367 -6.96 -7.19 -19.88
CA VAL A 367 -8.38 -7.18 -19.49
C VAL A 367 -9.06 -5.91 -19.97
N VAL A 368 -8.33 -4.81 -20.02
CA VAL A 368 -8.84 -3.52 -20.47
C VAL A 368 -7.88 -2.86 -21.47
N SER A 369 -8.46 -2.18 -22.44
CA SER A 369 -7.72 -1.41 -23.44
C SER A 369 -7.09 -0.14 -22.82
N PRO A 370 -5.86 0.24 -23.20
CA PRO A 370 -5.25 1.50 -22.75
C PRO A 370 -5.89 2.75 -23.35
N LYS A 371 -6.75 2.60 -24.36
CA LYS A 371 -7.43 3.72 -25.03
C LYS A 371 -8.60 4.26 -24.23
N ASP A 372 -9.46 3.36 -23.77
CA ASP A 372 -10.79 3.70 -23.23
C ASP A 372 -11.14 2.96 -21.95
N LEU A 373 -10.25 2.09 -21.48
CA LEU A 373 -10.40 1.26 -20.28
C LEU A 373 -11.59 0.28 -20.34
N LYS A 374 -11.95 -0.12 -21.57
CA LYS A 374 -13.00 -1.10 -21.85
C LYS A 374 -12.40 -2.43 -22.23
#